data_a5a97eaaedbda628847eca39820e4642
#
_entry.id   a5a97eaaedbda628847eca39820e4642
#
_cell.length_a   1.000
_cell.length_b   1.000
_cell.length_c   1.000
_cell.angle_alpha   90.00
_cell.angle_beta   90.00
_cell.angle_gamma   90.00
#
_symmetry.space_group_name_H-M   'P 1'
#
loop_
_entity.id
_entity.type
_entity.pdbx_description
1 polymer ?
#
loop_
_entity_poly.entity_id
_entity_poly.type
_entity_poly.pdbx_seq_one_letter_code
_entity_poly.pdbx_strand_id
1 'polypeptide(L)'
;MTDETVKEPMNAHKVAETERMKVMPALFGMRFAQVEQTVYQLMDRLCSTYQGGQWELYTLSNSSFYMAPRRADKLLIQWDGNGFTGEMSADAAGIVACLFTYSALSFQGCETCGDMYHLLLDYGCFCPKARIGLFQFPDLRVGCRSEVAVHAGL
;
A
#
# COMPACT_ATOMS: atom_id res chain seq x y z
N MET A 1 -5.78 -2.23 33.60
CA MET A 1 -5.02 -2.45 32.88
C MET A 1 -4.74 -1.54 31.86
N THR A 2 -3.79 -1.50 31.46
CA THR A 2 -3.35 -0.48 30.61
C THR A 2 -3.09 -0.94 29.24
N ASP A 3 -3.38 -2.16 28.95
CA ASP A 3 -3.01 -2.70 27.69
C ASP A 3 -3.76 -2.11 26.55
N GLU A 4 -4.95 -1.66 26.77
CA GLU A 4 -5.69 -1.11 25.66
C GLU A 4 -5.14 0.21 25.22
N THR A 5 -4.35 0.86 26.04
CA THR A 5 -3.76 2.11 25.62
C THR A 5 -2.48 1.90 24.86
N VAL A 6 -1.91 0.70 24.90
CA VAL A 6 -0.68 0.39 24.22
C VAL A 6 -1.02 -0.37 22.96
N LYS A 7 -0.95 0.30 21.82
CA LYS A 7 -1.20 -0.36 20.57
C LYS A 7 -0.01 -1.19 20.19
N GLU A 8 -0.27 -2.41 19.78
CA GLU A 8 0.80 -3.23 19.27
C GLU A 8 1.31 -2.62 17.97
N PRO A 9 2.61 -2.64 17.74
CA PRO A 9 3.12 -2.12 16.49
C PRO A 9 2.60 -2.95 15.33
N MET A 10 2.26 -2.28 14.25
CA MET A 10 1.86 -2.97 13.04
C MET A 10 3.09 -3.48 12.33
N ASN A 11 3.10 -4.74 12.01
CA ASN A 11 4.24 -5.38 11.37
C ASN A 11 3.88 -5.92 10.01
N ALA A 12 4.85 -5.90 9.11
CA ALA A 12 4.72 -6.51 7.80
C ALA A 12 5.52 -7.80 7.79
N HIS A 13 4.91 -8.87 7.30
CA HIS A 13 5.54 -10.17 7.22
C HIS A 13 5.67 -10.56 5.77
N LYS A 14 6.92 -10.77 5.33
CA LYS A 14 7.15 -11.18 3.95
C LYS A 14 6.60 -12.59 3.75
N VAL A 15 5.85 -12.77 2.68
CA VAL A 15 5.27 -14.06 2.35
C VAL A 15 6.35 -14.98 1.80
N ALA A 16 6.41 -16.20 2.33
CA ALA A 16 7.41 -17.17 1.88
C ALA A 16 7.15 -17.58 0.43
N GLU A 17 8.22 -17.95 -0.27
CA GLU A 17 8.09 -18.33 -1.67
C GLU A 17 7.07 -19.44 -1.88
N THR A 18 6.99 -20.38 -0.94
CA THR A 18 6.07 -21.48 -1.07
C THR A 18 4.62 -21.09 -0.93
N GLU A 19 4.35 -19.91 -0.36
CA GLU A 19 2.99 -19.44 -0.12
C GLU A 19 2.55 -18.37 -1.10
N ARG A 20 3.46 -17.90 -1.95
CA ARG A 20 3.17 -16.74 -2.80
C ARG A 20 1.96 -16.95 -3.71
N MET A 21 1.81 -18.15 -4.26
CA MET A 21 0.71 -18.39 -5.19
C MET A 21 -0.62 -18.60 -4.50
N LYS A 22 -0.60 -18.77 -3.18
CA LYS A 22 -1.82 -19.01 -2.42
C LYS A 22 -2.39 -17.78 -1.76
N VAL A 23 -1.54 -16.80 -1.45
CA VAL A 23 -1.96 -15.71 -0.59
C VAL A 23 -2.95 -14.78 -1.29
N MET A 24 -2.69 -14.43 -2.54
CA MET A 24 -3.59 -13.51 -3.23
C MET A 24 -4.97 -14.11 -3.51
N PRO A 25 -5.07 -15.35 -4.01
CA PRO A 25 -6.39 -15.95 -4.14
C PRO A 25 -7.12 -16.08 -2.81
N ALA A 26 -6.40 -16.34 -1.72
CA ALA A 26 -7.03 -16.45 -0.42
C ALA A 26 -7.59 -15.11 0.06
N LEU A 27 -6.92 -14.02 -0.26
CA LEU A 27 -7.36 -12.70 0.18
C LEU A 27 -8.40 -12.07 -0.74
N PHE A 28 -8.25 -12.22 -2.04
CA PHE A 28 -9.08 -11.50 -3.01
C PHE A 28 -10.02 -12.39 -3.81
N GLY A 29 -9.97 -13.70 -3.58
CA GLY A 29 -10.83 -14.62 -4.30
C GLY A 29 -10.58 -14.54 -5.79
N MET A 30 -11.66 -14.51 -6.56
CA MET A 30 -11.54 -14.53 -8.00
C MET A 30 -10.99 -13.24 -8.58
N ARG A 31 -10.92 -12.18 -7.79
CA ARG A 31 -10.40 -10.91 -8.27
C ARG A 31 -8.89 -10.79 -8.11
N PHE A 32 -8.22 -11.83 -7.64
CA PHE A 32 -6.80 -11.72 -7.32
C PHE A 32 -5.96 -11.32 -8.55
N ALA A 33 -6.30 -11.85 -9.72
CA ALA A 33 -5.54 -11.52 -10.92
C ALA A 33 -5.75 -10.06 -11.32
N GLN A 34 -6.96 -9.55 -11.12
CA GLN A 34 -7.26 -8.16 -11.42
C GLN A 34 -6.50 -7.22 -10.49
N VAL A 35 -6.41 -7.59 -9.21
CA VAL A 35 -5.65 -6.79 -8.24
C VAL A 35 -4.18 -6.74 -8.66
N GLU A 36 -3.60 -7.90 -8.93
CA GLU A 36 -2.20 -7.99 -9.29
C GLU A 36 -1.88 -7.19 -10.55
N GLN A 37 -2.68 -7.35 -11.57
CA GLN A 37 -2.50 -6.63 -12.83
C GLN A 37 -2.59 -5.13 -12.63
N THR A 38 -3.54 -4.69 -11.83
CA THR A 38 -3.75 -3.26 -11.62
C THR A 38 -2.57 -2.65 -10.86
N VAL A 39 -2.01 -3.38 -9.88
CA VAL A 39 -0.84 -2.89 -9.16
C VAL A 39 0.32 -2.69 -10.13
N TYR A 40 0.55 -3.66 -11.02
CA TYR A 40 1.64 -3.54 -11.98
C TYR A 40 1.43 -2.36 -12.93
N GLN A 41 0.21 -2.18 -13.40
CA GLN A 41 -0.10 -1.06 -14.29
C GLN A 41 0.09 0.27 -13.61
N LEU A 42 -0.29 0.37 -12.34
CA LEU A 42 -0.10 1.60 -11.60
C LEU A 42 1.37 1.88 -11.32
N MET A 43 2.16 0.84 -11.08
CA MET A 43 3.59 1.04 -10.90
C MET A 43 4.22 1.57 -12.18
N ASP A 44 3.80 1.07 -13.34
CA ASP A 44 4.30 1.59 -14.62
C ASP A 44 3.96 3.07 -14.78
N ARG A 45 2.79 3.49 -14.33
CA ARG A 45 2.39 4.89 -14.42
C ARG A 45 3.11 5.75 -13.41
N LEU A 46 3.38 5.22 -12.22
CA LEU A 46 4.06 5.98 -11.17
C LEU A 46 5.55 6.13 -11.44
N CYS A 47 6.15 5.12 -12.05
CA CYS A 47 7.60 5.11 -12.23
C CYS A 47 7.92 4.78 -13.68
N SER A 48 8.22 5.81 -14.47
CA SER A 48 8.46 5.62 -15.90
C SER A 48 9.72 4.82 -16.20
N THR A 49 10.64 4.76 -15.23
CA THR A 49 11.89 4.00 -15.41
C THR A 49 11.77 2.57 -14.92
N TYR A 50 10.61 2.20 -14.38
CA TYR A 50 10.42 0.84 -13.88
C TYR A 50 10.32 -0.13 -15.06
N GLN A 51 11.10 -1.20 -15.02
CA GLN A 51 11.16 -2.13 -16.13
C GLN A 51 10.76 -3.54 -15.73
N GLY A 52 9.93 -3.66 -14.72
CA GLY A 52 9.51 -4.97 -14.27
C GLY A 52 10.48 -5.54 -13.25
N GLY A 53 10.37 -6.84 -13.01
CA GLY A 53 11.21 -7.52 -12.05
C GLY A 53 10.36 -8.28 -11.07
N GLN A 54 10.99 -8.76 -10.02
CA GLN A 54 10.31 -9.54 -9.01
C GLN A 54 9.72 -8.63 -7.94
N TRP A 55 8.66 -9.10 -7.35
CA TRP A 55 7.96 -8.40 -6.28
C TRP A 55 7.93 -9.25 -5.03
N GLU A 56 7.93 -8.60 -3.89
CA GLU A 56 7.69 -9.26 -2.61
C GLU A 56 6.27 -9.01 -2.19
N LEU A 57 5.69 -10.00 -1.54
CA LEU A 57 4.33 -9.90 -1.01
C LEU A 57 4.42 -9.82 0.50
N TYR A 58 3.60 -8.96 1.09
CA TYR A 58 3.61 -8.76 2.54
C TYR A 58 2.20 -8.83 3.10
N THR A 59 2.03 -9.62 4.15
CA THR A 59 0.80 -9.59 4.92
C THR A 59 1.05 -8.76 6.17
N LEU A 60 0.04 -8.03 6.59
CA LEU A 60 0.18 -7.13 7.72
C LEU A 60 -0.54 -7.69 8.94
N SER A 61 -0.07 -7.30 10.11
CA SER A 61 -0.66 -7.78 11.37
C SER A 61 -2.12 -7.34 11.52
N ASN A 62 -2.55 -6.31 10.78
CA ASN A 62 -3.95 -5.88 10.82
C ASN A 62 -4.78 -6.53 9.72
N SER A 63 -4.27 -7.59 9.12
CA SER A 63 -4.96 -8.35 8.08
C SER A 63 -4.97 -7.71 6.71
N SER A 64 -4.22 -6.64 6.52
CA SER A 64 -4.09 -6.05 5.19
C SER A 64 -2.94 -6.70 4.43
N PHE A 65 -2.67 -6.20 3.25
CA PHE A 65 -1.72 -6.80 2.34
C PHE A 65 -1.18 -5.73 1.41
N TYR A 66 0.10 -5.81 1.10
CA TYR A 66 0.65 -5.03 0.00
C TYR A 66 1.76 -5.81 -0.68
N MET A 67 2.13 -5.36 -1.86
CA MET A 67 3.25 -5.94 -2.59
C MET A 67 4.14 -4.79 -3.06
N ALA A 68 5.41 -5.07 -3.19
CA ALA A 68 6.39 -4.05 -3.55
C ALA A 68 7.50 -4.66 -4.39
N PRO A 69 8.10 -3.87 -5.29
CA PRO A 69 9.22 -4.39 -6.08
C PRO A 69 10.38 -4.80 -5.19
N ARG A 70 11.05 -5.88 -5.59
CA ARG A 70 12.21 -6.36 -4.84
C ARG A 70 13.43 -5.56 -5.29
N ARG A 71 13.63 -4.40 -4.70
CA ARG A 71 14.74 -3.52 -5.03
C ARG A 71 15.23 -2.81 -3.80
N ALA A 72 16.54 -2.61 -3.73
CA ALA A 72 17.14 -1.86 -2.64
C ALA A 72 17.23 -0.37 -2.94
N ASP A 73 17.32 -0.01 -4.22
CA ASP A 73 17.45 1.39 -4.60
C ASP A 73 16.09 2.08 -4.62
N LYS A 74 16.12 3.39 -4.55
CA LYS A 74 14.89 4.17 -4.59
C LYS A 74 14.36 4.27 -6.00
N LEU A 75 13.04 4.46 -6.09
CA LEU A 75 12.36 4.62 -7.36
C LEU A 75 11.99 6.08 -7.55
N LEU A 76 12.16 6.57 -8.77
CA LEU A 76 11.72 7.92 -9.11
C LEU A 76 10.25 7.86 -9.46
N ILE A 77 9.43 8.49 -8.64
CA ILE A 77 7.99 8.46 -8.78
C ILE A 77 7.50 9.79 -9.32
N GLN A 78 6.63 9.72 -10.32
CA GLN A 78 6.02 10.90 -10.92
C GLN A 78 4.53 10.66 -11.03
N TRP A 79 3.75 11.62 -10.61
CA TRP A 79 2.29 11.48 -10.67
C TRP A 79 1.67 12.76 -11.19
N ASP A 80 1.04 12.67 -12.35
CA ASP A 80 0.47 13.83 -13.00
C ASP A 80 -0.69 14.43 -12.23
N GLY A 81 -1.43 13.60 -11.51
CA GLY A 81 -2.61 14.07 -10.82
C GLY A 81 -2.35 15.13 -9.78
N ASN A 82 -1.16 15.11 -9.14
CA ASN A 82 -0.82 16.13 -8.15
C ASN A 82 0.51 16.80 -8.44
N GLY A 83 1.10 16.54 -9.60
CA GLY A 83 2.36 17.15 -9.97
C GLY A 83 3.57 16.67 -9.19
N PHE A 84 3.45 15.58 -8.46
CA PHE A 84 4.55 15.11 -7.63
C PHE A 84 5.66 14.50 -8.48
N THR A 85 6.89 14.82 -8.16
CA THR A 85 8.08 14.15 -8.69
C THR A 85 9.08 14.02 -7.56
N GLY A 86 9.54 12.81 -7.31
CA GLY A 86 10.50 12.59 -6.23
C GLY A 86 10.84 11.12 -6.10
N GLU A 87 11.73 10.81 -5.17
CA GLU A 87 12.16 9.45 -4.94
C GLU A 87 11.52 8.88 -3.70
N MET A 88 11.22 7.59 -3.74
CA MET A 88 10.77 6.89 -2.54
C MET A 88 11.25 5.45 -2.60
N SER A 89 11.27 4.80 -1.45
CA SER A 89 11.72 3.42 -1.38
C SER A 89 10.77 2.52 -2.16
N ALA A 90 11.25 1.34 -2.55
CA ALA A 90 10.40 0.38 -3.22
C ALA A 90 9.19 -0.01 -2.36
N ASP A 91 9.40 -0.12 -1.04
CA ASP A 91 8.31 -0.42 -0.12
C ASP A 91 7.24 0.66 -0.17
N ALA A 92 7.65 1.93 -0.06
CA ALA A 92 6.69 3.02 -0.07
C ALA A 92 5.97 3.09 -1.42
N ALA A 93 6.72 2.93 -2.51
CA ALA A 93 6.11 2.96 -3.83
C ALA A 93 5.10 1.84 -4.01
N GLY A 94 5.41 0.65 -3.48
CA GLY A 94 4.49 -0.47 -3.55
C GLY A 94 3.21 -0.21 -2.76
N ILE A 95 3.34 0.38 -1.58
CA ILE A 95 2.17 0.70 -0.76
C ILE A 95 1.29 1.73 -1.49
N VAL A 96 1.90 2.75 -2.10
CA VAL A 96 1.15 3.75 -2.85
C VAL A 96 0.41 3.09 -4.02
N ALA A 97 1.10 2.24 -4.78
CA ALA A 97 0.47 1.56 -5.90
C ALA A 97 -0.69 0.67 -5.44
N CYS A 98 -0.53 -0.01 -4.32
CA CYS A 98 -1.61 -0.85 -3.79
C CYS A 98 -2.79 -0.02 -3.32
N LEU A 99 -2.54 1.12 -2.68
CA LEU A 99 -3.63 1.98 -2.24
C LEU A 99 -4.44 2.51 -3.42
N PHE A 100 -3.78 2.95 -4.48
CA PHE A 100 -4.49 3.36 -5.68
C PHE A 100 -5.27 2.21 -6.29
N THR A 101 -4.69 1.02 -6.30
CA THR A 101 -5.37 -0.16 -6.82
C THR A 101 -6.63 -0.47 -6.02
N TYR A 102 -6.50 -0.51 -4.69
CA TYR A 102 -7.64 -0.83 -3.84
C TYR A 102 -8.75 0.20 -3.99
N SER A 103 -8.36 1.46 -4.07
CA SER A 103 -9.35 2.52 -4.27
C SER A 103 -10.08 2.33 -5.58
N ALA A 104 -9.34 2.15 -6.66
CA ALA A 104 -9.95 2.01 -7.98
C ALA A 104 -10.88 0.81 -8.06
N LEU A 105 -10.45 -0.33 -7.53
CA LEU A 105 -11.26 -1.54 -7.62
C LEU A 105 -12.44 -1.50 -6.66
N SER A 106 -12.33 -0.79 -5.54
CA SER A 106 -13.49 -0.67 -4.65
C SER A 106 -14.60 0.11 -5.33
N PHE A 107 -14.27 1.10 -6.15
CA PHE A 107 -15.28 1.80 -6.94
C PHE A 107 -15.90 0.92 -8.00
N GLN A 108 -15.25 -0.16 -8.35
CA GLN A 108 -15.78 -1.12 -9.31
C GLN A 108 -16.51 -2.29 -8.64
N GLY A 109 -16.78 -2.16 -7.35
CA GLY A 109 -17.58 -3.13 -6.64
C GLY A 109 -16.81 -4.16 -5.83
N CYS A 110 -15.50 -4.01 -5.68
CA CYS A 110 -14.72 -4.94 -4.89
C CYS A 110 -14.70 -4.51 -3.42
N GLU A 111 -15.55 -5.12 -2.62
CA GLU A 111 -15.64 -4.76 -1.21
C GLU A 111 -14.35 -5.10 -0.46
N THR A 112 -13.75 -6.24 -0.79
CA THR A 112 -12.49 -6.62 -0.16
C THR A 112 -11.42 -5.57 -0.39
N CYS A 113 -11.38 -5.01 -1.59
CA CYS A 113 -10.41 -3.96 -1.88
C CYS A 113 -10.66 -2.71 -1.05
N GLY A 114 -11.93 -2.38 -0.80
CA GLY A 114 -12.25 -1.27 0.07
C GLY A 114 -11.75 -1.48 1.48
N ASP A 115 -11.94 -2.69 2.02
CA ASP A 115 -11.44 -3.02 3.35
C ASP A 115 -9.91 -2.97 3.37
N MET A 116 -9.27 -3.54 2.36
CA MET A 116 -7.81 -3.53 2.27
C MET A 116 -7.27 -2.11 2.19
N TYR A 117 -7.97 -1.23 1.49
CA TYR A 117 -7.57 0.17 1.38
C TYR A 117 -7.45 0.80 2.76
N HIS A 118 -8.49 0.68 3.56
CA HIS A 118 -8.48 1.32 4.88
C HIS A 118 -7.44 0.70 5.80
N LEU A 119 -7.30 -0.62 5.77
CA LEU A 119 -6.32 -1.28 6.62
C LEU A 119 -4.89 -0.94 6.21
N LEU A 120 -4.64 -0.90 4.91
CA LEU A 120 -3.31 -0.54 4.42
C LEU A 120 -3.00 0.92 4.70
N LEU A 121 -3.98 1.79 4.57
CA LEU A 121 -3.80 3.20 4.87
C LEU A 121 -3.42 3.39 6.34
N ASP A 122 -4.07 2.65 7.24
CA ASP A 122 -3.72 2.72 8.66
C ASP A 122 -2.25 2.32 8.87
N TYR A 123 -1.83 1.23 8.24
CA TYR A 123 -0.44 0.81 8.34
C TYR A 123 0.50 1.89 7.80
N GLY A 124 0.18 2.45 6.65
CA GLY A 124 1.02 3.46 6.02
C GLY A 124 1.13 4.72 6.85
N CYS A 125 0.08 5.09 7.56
CA CYS A 125 0.11 6.28 8.41
C CYS A 125 0.98 6.08 9.64
N PHE A 126 1.10 4.84 10.13
CA PHE A 126 1.92 4.57 11.31
C PHE A 126 3.34 4.17 10.98
N CYS A 127 3.61 3.69 9.78
CA CYS A 127 4.94 3.23 9.39
C CYS A 127 5.75 4.42 8.87
N PRO A 128 6.87 4.79 9.52
CA PRO A 128 7.63 5.97 9.06
C PRO A 128 8.07 5.88 7.61
N LYS A 129 8.45 4.71 7.14
CA LYS A 129 8.89 4.56 5.76
C LYS A 129 7.78 4.86 4.77
N ALA A 130 6.60 4.31 5.03
CA ALA A 130 5.48 4.48 4.12
C ALA A 130 4.85 5.87 4.26
N ARG A 131 4.90 6.41 5.47
CA ARG A 131 4.28 7.71 5.72
C ARG A 131 4.87 8.82 4.89
N ILE A 132 6.19 8.76 4.71
CA ILE A 132 6.86 9.76 3.87
C ILE A 132 6.27 9.74 2.47
N GLY A 133 6.10 8.55 1.91
CA GLY A 133 5.50 8.43 0.58
C GLY A 133 4.06 8.93 0.55
N LEU A 134 3.29 8.63 1.58
CA LEU A 134 1.90 9.03 1.62
C LEU A 134 1.71 10.54 1.70
N PHE A 135 2.64 11.26 2.31
CA PHE A 135 2.53 12.70 2.37
C PHE A 135 2.55 13.34 0.99
N GLN A 136 3.09 12.65 0.00
CA GLN A 136 3.14 13.16 -1.35
C GLN A 136 1.82 12.95 -2.10
N PHE A 137 0.88 12.23 -1.50
CA PHE A 137 -0.38 11.90 -2.13
C PHE A 137 -1.53 12.24 -1.19
N PRO A 138 -1.90 13.53 -1.10
CA PRO A 138 -2.94 13.94 -0.16
C PRO A 138 -4.26 13.22 -0.34
N ASP A 139 -4.60 12.85 -1.57
CA ASP A 139 -5.85 12.15 -1.82
C ASP A 139 -5.90 10.82 -1.10
N LEU A 140 -4.75 10.14 -0.97
CA LEU A 140 -4.72 8.89 -0.26
C LEU A 140 -4.80 9.06 1.25
N ARG A 141 -4.39 10.24 1.76
CA ARG A 141 -4.36 10.46 3.19
C ARG A 141 -5.71 10.86 3.78
N VAL A 142 -6.67 11.14 2.94
CA VAL A 142 -7.94 11.68 3.43
C VAL A 142 -8.59 10.80 4.48
N GLY A 143 -8.48 9.49 4.35
CA GLY A 143 -9.07 8.57 5.32
C GLY A 143 -8.16 8.17 6.46
N CYS A 144 -6.97 8.75 6.56
CA CYS A 144 -6.01 8.33 7.57
C CYS A 144 -6.36 8.89 8.93
N ARG A 145 -6.58 8.02 9.90
CA ARG A 145 -6.98 8.46 11.22
C ARG A 145 -5.89 9.23 11.93
N SER A 146 -4.65 8.83 11.73
CA SER A 146 -3.54 9.55 12.32
C SER A 146 -3.49 10.98 11.82
N GLU A 147 -3.74 11.16 10.56
CA GLU A 147 -3.75 12.47 9.96
C GLU A 147 -4.86 13.32 10.56
N VAL A 148 -6.04 12.74 10.68
CA VAL A 148 -7.17 13.46 11.25
C VAL A 148 -6.88 13.83 12.70
N ALA A 149 -6.30 12.90 13.45
CA ALA A 149 -6.00 13.18 14.85
C ALA A 149 -4.99 14.32 14.99
N VAL A 150 -4.00 14.34 14.11
CA VAL A 150 -3.00 15.41 14.14
C VAL A 150 -3.66 16.74 13.86
N HIS A 151 -4.54 16.79 12.86
CA HIS A 151 -5.22 18.03 12.54
C HIS A 151 -6.13 18.47 13.67
N ALA A 152 -6.79 17.54 14.33
CA ALA A 152 -7.66 17.89 15.43
C ALA A 152 -6.84 18.44 16.59
N GLY A 153 -5.60 18.03 16.73
CA GLY A 153 -4.75 18.52 17.78
C GLY A 153 -4.19 19.91 17.52
N LEU A 154 -4.32 20.37 16.30
CA LEU A 154 -3.84 21.70 15.99
C LEU A 154 -4.87 22.75 16.34
#